data_9dbe475e2adc9b35d0933afc97c21ced
#
_entry.id   9dbe475e2adc9b35d0933afc97c21ced
#
_cell.length_a   1.000
_cell.length_b   1.000
_cell.length_c   1.000
_cell.angle_alpha   90.00
_cell.angle_beta   90.00
_cell.angle_gamma   90.00
#
_symmetry.space_group_name_H-M   'P 1'
#
loop_
_entity.id
_entity.type
_entity.pdbx_description
1 polymer ?
#
loop_
_entity_poly.entity_id
_entity_poly.type
_entity_poly.pdbx_seq_one_letter_code
_entity_poly.pdbx_strand_id
1 'polypeptide(L)'
;PKYMNRWCVDKKVFKQKQRVYGGTILIDASGSMHFNGEDILEIMQMLPAVTIAMYNDRGEGYETGSLRIIGQNGKRVDQEYLNRWTGGGNLVDGPALAWLAKQPPKRIWVSDMYVFGLYNSNSNNLLMDCIEQCKRSGITRLADIDEVKQFAYQLNQLS
;
A
#
# COMPACT_ATOMS: atom_id res chain seq x y z
N PRO A 1 50.20 -9.47 8.84
CA PRO A 1 49.53 -9.55 7.56
C PRO A 1 48.30 -10.51 7.56
N LYS A 2 48.36 -11.64 8.28
CA LYS A 2 47.23 -12.58 8.35
C LYS A 2 45.96 -11.99 9.02
N TYR A 3 46.13 -10.99 9.88
CA TYR A 3 44.99 -10.37 10.59
C TYR A 3 44.33 -9.25 9.79
N MET A 4 45.02 -8.56 8.88
CA MET A 4 44.43 -7.49 8.05
C MET A 4 43.45 -8.04 7.03
N ASN A 5 43.68 -9.22 6.46
CA ASN A 5 42.76 -9.84 5.51
C ASN A 5 41.45 -10.28 6.20
N ARG A 6 41.55 -10.73 7.46
CA ARG A 6 40.36 -11.13 8.23
C ARG A 6 39.50 -9.93 8.60
N TRP A 7 40.10 -8.80 8.92
CA TRP A 7 39.40 -7.57 9.23
C TRP A 7 38.65 -6.98 8.02
N CYS A 8 39.20 -7.09 6.82
CA CYS A 8 38.53 -6.68 5.58
C CYS A 8 37.36 -7.63 5.21
N VAL A 9 37.49 -8.91 5.50
CA VAL A 9 36.42 -9.90 5.28
C VAL A 9 35.27 -9.68 6.31
N ASP A 10 35.63 -9.45 7.58
CA ASP A 10 34.67 -9.22 8.65
C ASP A 10 33.89 -7.89 8.46
N LYS A 11 34.49 -6.84 7.92
CA LYS A 11 33.78 -5.61 7.55
C LYS A 11 32.77 -5.83 6.43
N LYS A 12 33.00 -6.75 5.51
CA LYS A 12 32.01 -7.13 4.48
C LYS A 12 30.86 -7.99 5.05
N VAL A 13 31.13 -8.76 6.10
CA VAL A 13 30.15 -9.61 6.76
C VAL A 13 29.22 -8.79 7.68
N PHE A 14 29.72 -7.69 8.25
CA PHE A 14 28.94 -6.78 9.09
C PHE A 14 28.27 -5.61 8.33
N LYS A 15 28.22 -5.62 7.00
CA LYS A 15 27.16 -4.90 6.31
C LYS A 15 25.85 -5.56 6.73
N GLN A 16 25.26 -5.04 7.80
CA GLN A 16 23.88 -5.38 8.15
C GLN A 16 23.08 -5.34 6.84
N LYS A 17 22.51 -6.48 6.44
CA LYS A 17 21.48 -6.46 5.40
C LYS A 17 20.46 -5.46 5.90
N GLN A 18 20.38 -4.31 5.28
CA GLN A 18 19.30 -3.38 5.55
C GLN A 18 18.04 -4.22 5.54
N ARG A 19 17.30 -4.22 6.65
CA ARG A 19 16.02 -4.92 6.71
C ARG A 19 15.11 -4.18 5.76
N VAL A 20 15.03 -4.66 4.53
CA VAL A 20 14.12 -4.12 3.55
C VAL A 20 12.71 -4.44 4.03
N TYR A 21 11.95 -3.41 4.35
CA TYR A 21 10.56 -3.57 4.77
C TYR A 21 9.75 -4.11 3.60
N GLY A 22 9.27 -5.34 3.72
CA GLY A 22 8.34 -5.94 2.78
C GLY A 22 6.90 -5.78 3.28
N GLY A 23 5.94 -6.13 2.46
CA GLY A 23 4.51 -6.09 2.77
C GLY A 23 3.69 -5.58 1.61
N THR A 24 2.42 -5.26 1.88
CA THR A 24 1.48 -4.79 0.87
C THR A 24 0.69 -3.59 1.38
N ILE A 25 0.68 -2.52 0.61
CA ILE A 25 -0.15 -1.34 0.85
C ILE A 25 -1.24 -1.30 -0.22
N LEU A 26 -2.49 -1.24 0.20
CA LEU A 26 -3.65 -1.06 -0.64
C LEU A 26 -4.22 0.33 -0.42
N ILE A 27 -4.32 1.12 -1.49
CA ILE A 27 -4.74 2.52 -1.45
C ILE A 27 -6.10 2.67 -2.09
N ASP A 28 -7.04 3.23 -1.35
CA ASP A 28 -8.27 3.76 -1.88
C ASP A 28 -7.95 5.01 -2.73
N ALA A 29 -8.14 4.90 -4.03
CA ALA A 29 -7.84 5.97 -4.99
C ALA A 29 -9.09 6.75 -5.40
N SER A 30 -10.10 6.79 -4.54
CA SER A 30 -11.28 7.64 -4.72
C SER A 30 -10.96 9.12 -4.58
N GLY A 31 -11.80 9.98 -5.14
CA GLY A 31 -11.59 11.42 -5.12
C GLY A 31 -11.57 12.05 -3.73
N SER A 32 -12.22 11.42 -2.73
CA SER A 32 -12.24 11.87 -1.34
C SER A 32 -10.89 11.76 -0.64
N MET A 33 -9.98 10.95 -1.16
CA MET A 33 -8.64 10.75 -0.59
C MET A 33 -7.67 11.90 -0.87
N HIS A 34 -7.97 12.79 -1.81
CA HIS A 34 -7.23 14.03 -2.10
C HIS A 34 -5.71 13.89 -2.27
N PHE A 35 -5.26 12.94 -3.07
CA PHE A 35 -3.84 12.80 -3.43
C PHE A 35 -3.64 12.77 -4.94
N ASN A 36 -2.40 12.93 -5.38
CA ASN A 36 -2.02 12.90 -6.79
C ASN A 36 -0.96 11.82 -7.08
N GLY A 37 -0.57 11.69 -8.34
CA GLY A 37 0.43 10.71 -8.75
C GLY A 37 1.83 10.95 -8.17
N GLU A 38 2.20 12.18 -7.87
CA GLU A 38 3.50 12.52 -7.27
C GLU A 38 3.59 11.97 -5.84
N ASP A 39 2.51 12.07 -5.06
CA ASP A 39 2.44 11.50 -3.72
C ASP A 39 2.71 10.00 -3.71
N ILE A 40 2.12 9.29 -4.68
CA ILE A 40 2.30 7.85 -4.82
C ILE A 40 3.72 7.51 -5.25
N LEU A 41 4.30 8.27 -6.18
CA LEU A 41 5.70 8.07 -6.60
C LEU A 41 6.67 8.25 -5.44
N GLU A 42 6.45 9.25 -4.60
CA GLU A 42 7.25 9.49 -3.40
C GLU A 42 7.20 8.28 -2.45
N ILE A 43 6.01 7.75 -2.18
CA ILE A 43 5.85 6.54 -1.35
C ILE A 43 6.57 5.34 -1.97
N MET A 44 6.45 5.12 -3.28
CA MET A 44 7.14 4.03 -3.97
C MET A 44 8.68 4.17 -3.91
N GLN A 45 9.19 5.39 -3.91
CA GLN A 45 10.62 5.65 -3.74
C GLN A 45 11.11 5.34 -2.33
N MET A 46 10.31 5.68 -1.32
CA MET A 46 10.63 5.40 0.07
C MET A 46 10.51 3.91 0.43
N LEU A 47 9.63 3.18 -0.24
CA LEU A 47 9.29 1.78 0.07
C LEU A 47 9.45 0.86 -1.16
N PRO A 48 10.66 0.70 -1.72
CA PRO A 48 10.87 0.01 -2.99
C PRO A 48 10.57 -1.49 -2.94
N ALA A 49 10.57 -2.11 -1.77
CA ALA A 49 10.30 -3.54 -1.59
C ALA A 49 8.84 -3.85 -1.23
N VAL A 50 8.03 -2.83 -1.02
CA VAL A 50 6.61 -3.00 -0.69
C VAL A 50 5.81 -3.15 -1.97
N THR A 51 4.86 -4.07 -1.98
CA THR A 51 3.85 -4.14 -3.03
C THR A 51 2.81 -3.05 -2.77
N ILE A 52 2.61 -2.17 -3.73
CA ILE A 52 1.62 -1.09 -3.64
C ILE A 52 0.57 -1.32 -4.70
N ALA A 53 -0.68 -1.37 -4.27
CA ALA A 53 -1.84 -1.48 -5.14
C ALA A 53 -2.82 -0.34 -4.84
N MET A 54 -3.59 0.04 -5.83
CA MET A 54 -4.69 1.00 -5.67
C MET A 54 -5.97 0.46 -6.30
N TYR A 55 -7.10 0.95 -5.84
CA TYR A 55 -8.41 0.59 -6.38
C TYR A 55 -9.33 1.81 -6.43
N ASN A 56 -10.19 1.84 -7.43
CA ASN A 56 -11.26 2.83 -7.62
C ASN A 56 -12.27 2.31 -8.64
N ASP A 57 -13.27 3.11 -8.99
CA ASP A 57 -14.30 2.75 -9.97
C ASP A 57 -13.85 2.85 -11.43
N ARG A 58 -12.64 3.31 -11.69
CA ARG A 58 -12.11 3.43 -13.06
C ARG A 58 -11.67 2.06 -13.57
N GLY A 59 -12.56 1.37 -14.26
CA GLY A 59 -12.28 0.07 -14.87
C GLY A 59 -13.54 -0.71 -15.20
N GLU A 60 -13.36 -1.86 -15.80
CA GLU A 60 -14.47 -2.74 -16.15
C GLU A 60 -14.94 -3.52 -14.92
N GLY A 61 -16.20 -3.35 -14.56
CA GLY A 61 -16.91 -4.14 -13.58
C GLY A 61 -17.12 -3.50 -12.20
N TYR A 62 -18.34 -3.16 -11.91
CA TYR A 62 -18.79 -2.67 -10.59
C TYR A 62 -18.54 -3.65 -9.44
N GLU A 63 -18.50 -4.93 -9.71
CA GLU A 63 -18.44 -5.97 -8.69
C GLU A 63 -17.03 -6.24 -8.15
N THR A 64 -16.02 -6.08 -8.97
CA THR A 64 -14.63 -6.37 -8.60
C THR A 64 -13.75 -5.14 -8.57
N GLY A 65 -14.22 -4.06 -9.14
CA GLY A 65 -13.50 -2.83 -9.34
C GLY A 65 -12.18 -2.99 -10.05
N SER A 66 -11.54 -1.89 -10.34
CA SER A 66 -10.20 -1.95 -10.88
C SER A 66 -9.17 -1.85 -9.75
N LEU A 67 -8.75 -2.97 -9.25
CA LEU A 67 -7.55 -3.07 -8.42
C LEU A 67 -6.33 -3.22 -9.33
N ARG A 68 -5.34 -2.36 -9.11
CA ARG A 68 -4.10 -2.33 -9.90
C ARG A 68 -2.89 -2.36 -8.99
N ILE A 69 -1.96 -3.26 -9.28
CA ILE A 69 -0.64 -3.24 -8.66
C ILE A 69 0.19 -2.18 -9.40
N ILE A 70 0.61 -1.14 -8.68
CA ILE A 70 1.34 0.00 -9.22
C ILE A 70 2.83 -0.03 -8.89
N GLY A 71 3.21 -0.76 -7.86
CA GLY A 71 4.60 -1.03 -7.50
C GLY A 71 4.78 -2.42 -6.93
N GLN A 72 5.79 -3.15 -7.40
CA GLN A 72 6.12 -4.49 -6.91
C GLN A 72 7.54 -4.88 -7.33
N ASN A 73 8.29 -5.46 -6.40
CA ASN A 73 9.66 -5.96 -6.66
C ASN A 73 10.61 -4.92 -7.28
N GLY A 74 10.52 -3.67 -6.84
CA GLY A 74 11.30 -2.55 -7.37
C GLY A 74 10.83 -2.02 -8.73
N LYS A 75 9.85 -2.65 -9.36
CA LYS A 75 9.20 -2.15 -10.58
C LYS A 75 8.02 -1.27 -10.19
N ARG A 76 7.85 -0.17 -10.90
CA ARG A 76 6.77 0.80 -10.66
C ARG A 76 6.24 1.35 -11.97
N VAL A 77 4.98 1.76 -11.95
CA VAL A 77 4.36 2.52 -13.04
C VAL A 77 4.89 3.96 -13.05
N ASP A 78 4.72 4.66 -14.15
CA ASP A 78 5.11 6.06 -14.28
C ASP A 78 4.02 7.02 -13.74
N GLN A 79 4.38 8.29 -13.66
CA GLN A 79 3.48 9.34 -13.15
C GLN A 79 2.28 9.56 -14.07
N GLU A 80 2.44 9.43 -15.38
CA GLU A 80 1.33 9.60 -16.33
C GLU A 80 0.25 8.53 -16.09
N TYR A 81 0.67 7.29 -15.87
CA TYR A 81 -0.23 6.19 -15.51
C TYR A 81 -0.99 6.52 -14.22
N LEU A 82 -0.28 6.94 -13.17
CA LEU A 82 -0.88 7.28 -11.88
C LEU A 82 -1.90 8.41 -12.00
N ASN A 83 -1.55 9.49 -12.69
CA ASN A 83 -2.44 10.63 -12.88
C ASN A 83 -3.73 10.25 -13.62
N ARG A 84 -3.67 9.28 -14.52
CA ARG A 84 -4.84 8.76 -15.24
C ARG A 84 -5.81 8.00 -14.32
N TRP A 85 -5.29 7.32 -13.31
CA TRP A 85 -6.05 6.38 -12.50
C TRP A 85 -6.32 6.85 -11.06
N THR A 86 -5.80 7.99 -10.65
CA THR A 86 -6.15 8.62 -9.37
C THR A 86 -7.43 9.46 -9.51
N GLY A 87 -8.11 9.72 -8.38
CA GLY A 87 -9.29 10.57 -8.32
C GLY A 87 -10.53 9.98 -9.01
N GLY A 88 -10.66 8.68 -9.00
CA GLY A 88 -11.87 7.98 -9.45
C GLY A 88 -13.03 8.13 -8.47
N GLY A 89 -14.16 7.52 -8.79
CA GLY A 89 -15.29 7.37 -7.87
C GLY A 89 -15.06 6.23 -6.86
N ASN A 90 -16.07 6.02 -6.04
CA ASN A 90 -16.02 4.98 -5.00
C ASN A 90 -16.20 3.58 -5.59
N LEU A 91 -15.49 2.65 -5.01
CA LEU A 91 -15.58 1.26 -5.34
C LEU A 91 -15.96 0.42 -4.12
N VAL A 92 -16.39 -0.80 -4.38
CA VAL A 92 -16.70 -1.78 -3.33
C VAL A 92 -15.42 -2.13 -2.57
N ASP A 93 -15.34 -1.74 -1.32
CA ASP A 93 -14.16 -1.93 -0.48
C ASP A 93 -13.95 -3.38 -0.05
N GLY A 94 -15.01 -4.13 0.15
CA GLY A 94 -14.96 -5.53 0.60
C GLY A 94 -14.06 -6.42 -0.25
N PRO A 95 -14.26 -6.51 -1.58
CA PRO A 95 -13.40 -7.30 -2.47
C PRO A 95 -11.94 -6.86 -2.46
N ALA A 96 -11.66 -5.55 -2.36
CA ALA A 96 -10.31 -5.02 -2.28
C ALA A 96 -9.61 -5.47 -0.98
N LEU A 97 -10.31 -5.41 0.15
CA LEU A 97 -9.83 -5.93 1.43
C LEU A 97 -9.65 -7.45 1.41
N ALA A 98 -10.53 -8.19 0.76
CA ALA A 98 -10.40 -9.63 0.59
C ALA A 98 -9.15 -10.00 -0.21
N TRP A 99 -8.81 -9.20 -1.22
CA TRP A 99 -7.54 -9.34 -1.94
C TRP A 99 -6.34 -9.07 -1.03
N LEU A 100 -6.38 -7.97 -0.25
CA LEU A 100 -5.30 -7.60 0.66
C LEU A 100 -5.08 -8.67 1.74
N ALA A 101 -6.16 -9.27 2.24
CA ALA A 101 -6.09 -10.34 3.23
C ALA A 101 -5.31 -11.58 2.77
N LYS A 102 -5.22 -11.81 1.46
CA LYS A 102 -4.47 -12.91 0.85
C LYS A 102 -3.00 -12.58 0.60
N GLN A 103 -2.61 -11.33 0.75
CA GLN A 103 -1.22 -10.92 0.53
C GLN A 103 -0.33 -11.29 1.71
N PRO A 104 1.00 -11.37 1.51
CA PRO A 104 1.93 -11.56 2.61
C PRO A 104 1.79 -10.50 3.72
N PRO A 105 2.01 -10.85 4.99
CA PRO A 105 2.07 -9.85 6.07
C PRO A 105 3.26 -8.89 5.81
N LYS A 106 3.19 -7.77 6.20
CA LYS A 106 2.38 -6.74 6.78
C LYS A 106 1.43 -6.15 5.74
N ARG A 107 0.20 -5.94 6.15
CA ARG A 107 -0.87 -5.46 5.27
C ARG A 107 -1.37 -4.13 5.78
N ILE A 108 -1.38 -3.14 4.90
CA ILE A 108 -1.82 -1.77 5.21
C ILE A 108 -2.94 -1.41 4.24
N TRP A 109 -4.03 -0.92 4.78
CA TRP A 109 -5.14 -0.36 4.02
C TRP A 109 -5.21 1.15 4.25
N VAL A 110 -5.16 1.92 3.18
CA VAL A 110 -5.24 3.39 3.21
C VAL A 110 -6.62 3.79 2.74
N SER A 111 -7.44 4.30 3.64
CA SER A 111 -8.83 4.68 3.38
C SER A 111 -9.36 5.66 4.41
N ASP A 112 -10.18 6.59 3.97
CA ASP A 112 -10.93 7.51 4.83
C ASP A 112 -12.09 6.83 5.59
N MET A 113 -12.28 5.53 5.40
CA MET A 113 -13.36 4.73 5.98
C MET A 113 -14.76 5.07 5.45
N TYR A 114 -14.85 5.79 4.36
CA TYR A 114 -16.11 6.00 3.66
C TYR A 114 -16.40 4.81 2.77
N VAL A 115 -16.90 3.75 3.38
CA VAL A 115 -17.04 2.42 2.77
C VAL A 115 -18.28 2.34 1.90
N PHE A 116 -18.11 1.81 0.69
CA PHE A 116 -19.18 1.59 -0.27
C PHE A 116 -19.35 0.11 -0.60
N GLY A 117 -20.61 -0.28 -0.77
CA GLY A 117 -20.99 -1.56 -1.33
C GLY A 117 -21.41 -1.45 -2.79
N LEU A 118 -22.02 -2.52 -3.32
CA LEU A 118 -22.58 -2.54 -4.66
C LEU A 118 -23.59 -1.39 -4.87
N TYR A 119 -23.57 -0.79 -6.06
CA TYR A 119 -24.45 0.33 -6.45
C TYR A 119 -24.32 1.56 -5.55
N ASN A 120 -23.11 1.87 -5.08
CA ASN A 120 -22.86 2.98 -4.14
C ASN A 120 -23.68 2.88 -2.84
N SER A 121 -24.09 1.69 -2.44
CA SER A 121 -24.74 1.50 -1.15
C SER A 121 -23.75 1.78 -0.03
N ASN A 122 -24.19 2.58 0.94
CA ASN A 122 -23.43 2.86 2.16
C ASN A 122 -24.27 2.40 3.36
N SER A 123 -23.66 1.63 4.25
CA SER A 123 -24.29 1.21 5.50
C SER A 123 -23.27 1.00 6.60
N ASN A 124 -23.72 1.18 7.85
CA ASN A 124 -22.89 0.85 9.02
C ASN A 124 -22.47 -0.62 9.05
N ASN A 125 -23.27 -1.53 8.49
CA ASN A 125 -22.95 -2.95 8.42
C ASN A 125 -21.73 -3.19 7.51
N LEU A 126 -21.68 -2.56 6.33
CA LEU A 126 -20.53 -2.64 5.43
C LEU A 126 -19.26 -2.14 6.10
N LEU A 127 -19.33 -1.02 6.81
CA LEU A 127 -18.21 -0.47 7.56
C LEU A 127 -17.74 -1.45 8.65
N MET A 128 -18.66 -2.02 9.42
CA MET A 128 -18.34 -3.00 10.46
C MET A 128 -17.72 -4.26 9.89
N ASP A 129 -18.21 -4.75 8.75
CA ASP A 129 -17.64 -5.91 8.05
C ASP A 129 -16.20 -5.63 7.60
N CYS A 130 -15.91 -4.45 7.09
CA CYS A 130 -14.56 -4.05 6.72
C CYS A 130 -13.63 -3.97 7.95
N ILE A 131 -14.10 -3.40 9.04
CA ILE A 131 -13.33 -3.31 10.30
C ILE A 131 -13.03 -4.72 10.83
N GLU A 132 -14.01 -5.60 10.82
CA GLU A 132 -13.83 -6.99 11.25
C GLU A 132 -12.87 -7.75 10.34
N GLN A 133 -12.96 -7.56 9.03
CA GLN A 133 -12.01 -8.11 8.06
C GLN A 133 -10.58 -7.65 8.37
N CYS A 134 -10.38 -6.37 8.66
CA CYS A 134 -9.07 -5.84 9.03
C CYS A 134 -8.53 -6.51 10.29
N LYS A 135 -9.33 -6.62 11.33
CA LYS A 135 -8.93 -7.28 12.58
C LYS A 135 -8.55 -8.75 12.36
N ARG A 136 -9.41 -9.50 11.68
CA ARG A 136 -9.22 -10.94 11.42
C ARG A 136 -8.00 -11.22 10.54
N SER A 137 -7.70 -10.35 9.60
CA SER A 137 -6.62 -10.53 8.62
C SER A 137 -5.33 -9.79 8.98
N GLY A 138 -5.25 -9.14 10.15
CA GLY A 138 -4.06 -8.40 10.56
C GLY A 138 -3.74 -7.24 9.62
N ILE A 139 -4.77 -6.51 9.18
CA ILE A 139 -4.63 -5.33 8.32
C ILE A 139 -4.63 -4.09 9.20
N THR A 140 -3.59 -3.27 9.06
CA THR A 140 -3.51 -1.95 9.70
C THR A 140 -4.10 -0.90 8.79
N ARG A 141 -5.02 -0.09 9.29
CA ARG A 141 -5.58 1.03 8.55
C ARG A 141 -4.77 2.30 8.78
N LEU A 142 -4.50 3.03 7.71
CA LEU A 142 -4.03 4.43 7.73
C LEU A 142 -5.11 5.32 7.09
N ALA A 143 -5.25 6.54 7.60
CA ALA A 143 -6.36 7.41 7.22
C ALA A 143 -6.17 8.06 5.84
N ASP A 144 -4.94 8.41 5.50
CA ASP A 144 -4.62 9.17 4.30
C ASP A 144 -3.17 8.92 3.83
N ILE A 145 -2.82 9.57 2.75
CA ILE A 145 -1.47 9.46 2.15
C ILE A 145 -0.39 10.09 3.04
N ASP A 146 -0.70 11.12 3.80
CA ASP A 146 0.26 11.75 4.70
C ASP A 146 0.66 10.79 5.83
N GLU A 147 -0.27 10.04 6.37
CA GLU A 147 0.05 8.97 7.32
C GLU A 147 0.93 7.88 6.71
N VAL A 148 0.73 7.54 5.43
CA VAL A 148 1.61 6.59 4.73
C VAL A 148 3.02 7.14 4.58
N LYS A 149 3.17 8.42 4.23
CA LYS A 149 4.47 9.08 4.13
C LYS A 149 5.18 9.11 5.47
N GLN A 150 4.48 9.45 6.56
CA GLN A 150 5.03 9.41 7.91
C GLN A 150 5.47 8.00 8.30
N PHE A 151 4.66 7.00 8.02
CA PHE A 151 4.99 5.60 8.25
C PHE A 151 6.25 5.18 7.49
N ALA A 152 6.34 5.52 6.20
CA ALA A 152 7.50 5.24 5.36
C ALA A 152 8.77 5.94 5.87
N TYR A 153 8.64 7.18 6.28
CA TYR A 153 9.74 7.95 6.86
C TYR A 153 10.25 7.32 8.16
N GLN A 154 9.36 6.91 9.06
CA GLN A 154 9.74 6.24 10.32
C GLN A 154 10.47 4.93 10.06
N LEU A 155 10.02 4.13 9.08
CA LEU A 155 10.69 2.88 8.70
C LEU A 155 12.12 3.14 8.20
N ASN A 156 12.32 4.18 7.41
CA ASN A 156 13.64 4.55 6.88
C ASN A 156 14.58 5.07 7.97
N GLN A 157 14.05 5.65 9.06
CA GLN A 157 14.85 6.08 10.22
C GLN A 157 15.35 4.88 11.04
N LEU A 158 14.64 3.76 11.04
CA LEU A 158 14.99 2.55 11.79
C LEU A 158 15.98 1.63 11.04
N SER A 159 16.27 1.93 9.80
CA SER A 159 17.26 1.23 8.96
C SER A 159 18.55 2.04 8.88
#